data_fc0124682c0dcdf707bcdc71f2c4913a
#
_entry.id   fc0124682c0dcdf707bcdc71f2c4913a
#
_cell.length_a   1.000
_cell.length_b   1.000
_cell.length_c   1.000
_cell.angle_alpha   90.00
_cell.angle_beta   90.00
_cell.angle_gamma   90.00
#
_symmetry.space_group_name_H-M   'P 1'
#
loop_
_entity.id
_entity.type
_entity.pdbx_description
1 polymer ?
#
loop_
_entity_poly.entity_id
_entity_poly.type
_entity_poly.pdbx_seq_one_letter_code
_entity_poly.pdbx_strand_id
1 'polypeptide(L)'
;MKKILNILLCASVSLGAWALPGEIEKIASLRETADSLHGIGRTDSAELVIREAISLAEKIGDKTQIVGTHSSQGVFLRSLGRIDEALASYGKALEIVTSGRFRENPPQEAVEEIAALYINLATLNLDMQQKEKAANNAELSGEWAAKSDDAGFRSMVFGAAGSVLTGCGMYEKALHYQELAYKNATEAGNSDSAFRAAVYTMLAADRLGDKEKAEAWRRKCQEILPQIESTMSMLTYYQAECSISLKDNRPKEALEYFDKILGLEGIENLPFVVFDCYNNMHIAYASLGDYRNAYQTLLKGNELRDTLWAREKAESLRELTVKYETKETELALARSEARSANRLMWLFAALGLLLVIVAGFVIYASRQRRRRLAREIEFANLRADIGRRLTQQYVEGLENERERMARELHDGVCNDLLAIRMNMSEGVPASETAALIDTCRESVRRISHELMPPEFAYANLDEVVRYYLTKQQEACCDGVRIVYSAPAGDWTSVPDGVALEIYRIVQEAVGNSIKHSGATKIDVAMSVTDGSLTLEVADNGTYSPSGKRGIGLNSMRRRAAAVGGTLTVETDAENAMRVVLNVNIGK
;
A
#
# COMPACT_ATOMS: atom_id res chain seq x y z
N MET A 1 -50.62 -9.08 44.27
CA MET A 1 -49.23 -9.35 43.91
C MET A 1 -48.97 -9.31 42.38
N LYS A 2 -49.85 -9.74 41.47
CA LYS A 2 -49.61 -9.66 40.00
C LYS A 2 -49.65 -8.25 39.40
N LYS A 3 -50.27 -7.25 40.03
CA LYS A 3 -50.30 -5.85 39.55
C LYS A 3 -49.07 -5.04 39.96
N ILE A 4 -48.33 -5.44 41.00
CA ILE A 4 -47.09 -4.78 41.45
C ILE A 4 -45.89 -5.31 40.65
N LEU A 5 -45.97 -6.56 40.18
CA LEU A 5 -44.91 -7.15 39.34
C LEU A 5 -44.90 -6.58 37.91
N ASN A 6 -46.08 -6.16 37.38
CA ASN A 6 -46.14 -5.51 36.06
C ASN A 6 -45.72 -4.03 36.08
N ILE A 7 -45.74 -3.36 37.21
CA ILE A 7 -45.26 -1.98 37.33
C ILE A 7 -43.72 -1.97 37.46
N LEU A 8 -43.14 -2.98 38.06
CA LEU A 8 -41.67 -3.14 38.13
C LEU A 8 -41.07 -3.64 36.81
N LEU A 9 -41.84 -4.36 35.97
CA LEU A 9 -41.37 -4.79 34.63
C LEU A 9 -41.49 -3.68 33.57
N CYS A 10 -42.42 -2.71 33.75
CA CYS A 10 -42.52 -1.55 32.86
C CYS A 10 -41.57 -0.41 33.24
N ALA A 11 -41.01 -0.39 34.45
CA ALA A 11 -39.99 0.57 34.86
C ALA A 11 -38.57 0.18 34.44
N SER A 12 -38.36 -1.06 33.99
CA SER A 12 -37.04 -1.54 33.51
C SER A 12 -36.81 -1.37 32.00
N VAL A 13 -37.76 -0.78 31.27
CA VAL A 13 -37.66 -0.63 29.79
C VAL A 13 -37.48 0.83 29.35
N SER A 14 -37.38 1.79 30.29
CA SER A 14 -37.19 3.21 29.97
C SER A 14 -36.11 3.92 30.79
N LEU A 15 -35.12 3.17 31.30
CA LEU A 15 -33.83 3.77 31.63
C LEU A 15 -33.01 3.80 30.34
N GLY A 16 -33.39 4.66 29.40
CA GLY A 16 -32.42 5.25 28.50
C GLY A 16 -31.34 5.83 29.41
N ALA A 17 -30.16 5.27 29.34
CA ALA A 17 -29.03 5.70 30.12
C ALA A 17 -28.81 7.20 29.84
N TRP A 18 -29.24 8.05 30.79
CA TRP A 18 -28.75 9.42 30.86
C TRP A 18 -27.28 9.26 31.28
N ALA A 19 -26.36 9.31 30.30
CA ALA A 19 -24.95 9.35 30.59
C ALA A 19 -24.72 10.49 31.59
N LEU A 20 -24.09 10.17 32.72
CA LEU A 20 -23.68 11.22 33.66
C LEU A 20 -22.71 12.12 32.90
N PRO A 21 -22.84 13.44 32.94
CA PRO A 21 -21.95 14.38 32.22
C PRO A 21 -20.47 14.03 32.39
N GLY A 22 -20.06 13.55 33.57
CA GLY A 22 -18.69 13.14 33.85
C GLY A 22 -18.19 11.88 33.09
N GLU A 23 -19.07 11.01 32.59
CA GLU A 23 -18.66 9.85 31.81
C GLU A 23 -18.36 10.23 30.36
N ILE A 24 -19.10 11.18 29.78
CA ILE A 24 -18.83 11.76 28.44
C ILE A 24 -17.53 12.56 28.48
N GLU A 25 -17.34 13.40 29.52
CA GLU A 25 -16.09 14.12 29.72
C GLU A 25 -14.89 13.18 29.85
N LYS A 26 -15.05 12.02 30.52
CA LYS A 26 -14.00 11.00 30.61
C LYS A 26 -13.68 10.41 29.24
N ILE A 27 -14.68 10.13 28.39
CA ILE A 27 -14.44 9.63 27.02
C ILE A 27 -13.66 10.68 26.22
N ALA A 28 -14.05 11.95 26.29
CA ALA A 28 -13.35 13.04 25.60
C ALA A 28 -11.88 13.14 26.06
N SER A 29 -11.62 13.09 27.37
CA SER A 29 -10.26 13.11 27.93
C SER A 29 -9.42 11.91 27.50
N LEU A 30 -10.01 10.72 27.42
CA LEU A 30 -9.33 9.52 26.92
C LEU A 30 -8.99 9.66 25.42
N ARG A 31 -9.90 10.21 24.61
CA ARG A 31 -9.65 10.47 23.19
C ARG A 31 -8.52 11.48 23.01
N GLU A 32 -8.55 12.60 23.73
CA GLU A 32 -7.49 13.63 23.70
C GLU A 32 -6.12 13.04 24.12
N THR A 33 -6.11 12.19 25.15
CA THR A 33 -4.90 11.50 25.58
C THR A 33 -4.38 10.55 24.49
N ALA A 34 -5.28 9.81 23.82
CA ALA A 34 -4.93 8.92 22.74
C ALA A 34 -4.38 9.69 21.53
N ASP A 35 -5.02 10.80 21.15
CA ASP A 35 -4.57 11.66 20.05
C ASP A 35 -3.19 12.28 20.36
N SER A 36 -2.97 12.73 21.60
CA SER A 36 -1.67 13.24 22.05
C SER A 36 -0.58 12.16 21.98
N LEU A 37 -0.86 10.94 22.43
CA LEU A 37 0.07 9.81 22.33
C LEU A 37 0.38 9.46 20.87
N HIS A 38 -0.61 9.47 20.01
CA HIS A 38 -0.43 9.26 18.58
C HIS A 38 0.43 10.36 17.95
N GLY A 39 0.18 11.62 18.30
CA GLY A 39 0.94 12.78 17.81
C GLY A 39 2.44 12.73 18.14
N ILE A 40 2.82 12.12 19.26
CA ILE A 40 4.23 11.89 19.64
C ILE A 40 4.79 10.54 19.16
N GLY A 41 4.09 9.83 18.26
CA GLY A 41 4.52 8.56 17.67
C GLY A 41 4.32 7.32 18.56
N ARG A 42 3.62 7.44 19.71
CA ARG A 42 3.31 6.32 20.60
C ARG A 42 1.95 5.68 20.26
N THR A 43 1.76 5.32 19.01
CA THR A 43 0.47 4.86 18.48
C THR A 43 -0.04 3.57 19.12
N ASP A 44 0.84 2.63 19.49
CA ASP A 44 0.44 1.43 20.24
C ASP A 44 -0.18 1.78 21.61
N SER A 45 0.38 2.78 22.30
CA SER A 45 -0.16 3.27 23.57
C SER A 45 -1.49 4.01 23.37
N ALA A 46 -1.60 4.78 22.27
CA ALA A 46 -2.85 5.46 21.88
C ALA A 46 -3.98 4.44 21.63
N GLU A 47 -3.66 3.33 20.95
CA GLU A 47 -4.62 2.25 20.68
C GLU A 47 -5.13 1.58 21.96
N LEU A 48 -4.29 1.42 22.97
CA LEU A 48 -4.71 0.89 24.28
C LEU A 48 -5.66 1.86 25.00
N VAL A 49 -5.35 3.15 25.00
CA VAL A 49 -6.19 4.18 25.64
C VAL A 49 -7.54 4.32 24.93
N ILE A 50 -7.57 4.28 23.60
CA ILE A 50 -8.84 4.39 22.86
C ILE A 50 -9.74 3.18 23.08
N ARG A 51 -9.21 1.99 23.33
CA ARG A 51 -10.01 0.81 23.71
C ARG A 51 -10.75 1.01 25.02
N GLU A 52 -10.16 1.70 26.01
CA GLU A 52 -10.88 2.07 27.23
C GLU A 52 -12.02 3.05 26.92
N ALA A 53 -11.79 4.04 26.06
CA ALA A 53 -12.81 4.98 25.64
C ALA A 53 -13.98 4.27 24.91
N ILE A 54 -13.68 3.32 24.01
CA ILE A 54 -14.68 2.49 23.32
C ILE A 54 -15.52 1.70 24.33
N SER A 55 -14.88 0.99 25.26
CA SER A 55 -15.58 0.20 26.27
C SER A 55 -16.53 1.05 27.11
N LEU A 56 -16.12 2.27 27.43
CA LEU A 56 -16.97 3.21 28.18
C LEU A 56 -18.11 3.74 27.31
N ALA A 57 -17.87 4.10 26.05
CA ALA A 57 -18.90 4.56 25.13
C ALA A 57 -19.96 3.49 24.85
N GLU A 58 -19.54 2.24 24.64
CA GLU A 58 -20.43 1.10 24.45
C GLU A 58 -21.27 0.81 25.71
N LYS A 59 -20.67 0.91 26.90
CA LYS A 59 -21.37 0.75 28.20
C LYS A 59 -22.46 1.80 28.40
N ILE A 60 -22.20 3.06 28.04
CA ILE A 60 -23.15 4.16 28.13
C ILE A 60 -24.23 4.02 27.03
N GLY A 61 -23.90 3.44 25.88
CA GLY A 61 -24.78 3.31 24.73
C GLY A 61 -24.95 4.61 23.94
N ASP A 62 -24.02 5.57 24.11
CA ASP A 62 -24.03 6.82 23.35
C ASP A 62 -23.47 6.60 21.95
N LYS A 63 -24.36 6.66 20.96
CA LYS A 63 -24.02 6.38 19.56
C LYS A 63 -23.01 7.37 18.98
N THR A 64 -23.05 8.64 19.37
CA THR A 64 -22.09 9.66 18.93
C THR A 64 -20.70 9.33 19.42
N GLN A 65 -20.57 8.99 20.71
CA GLN A 65 -19.29 8.61 21.30
C GLN A 65 -18.76 7.30 20.74
N ILE A 66 -19.63 6.33 20.47
CA ILE A 66 -19.23 5.06 19.83
C ILE A 66 -18.69 5.33 18.42
N VAL A 67 -19.36 6.16 17.61
CA VAL A 67 -18.87 6.53 16.27
C VAL A 67 -17.49 7.19 16.35
N GLY A 68 -17.35 8.20 17.21
CA GLY A 68 -16.10 8.94 17.36
C GLY A 68 -14.93 8.06 17.84
N THR A 69 -15.16 7.25 18.89
CA THR A 69 -14.11 6.39 19.44
C THR A 69 -13.66 5.29 18.47
N HIS A 70 -14.60 4.66 17.75
CA HIS A 70 -14.24 3.69 16.71
C HIS A 70 -13.56 4.35 15.50
N SER A 71 -13.95 5.59 15.15
CA SER A 71 -13.27 6.35 14.11
C SER A 71 -11.82 6.65 14.49
N SER A 72 -11.56 7.12 15.72
CA SER A 72 -10.20 7.34 16.24
C SER A 72 -9.38 6.05 16.28
N GLN A 73 -9.96 4.95 16.76
CA GLN A 73 -9.28 3.64 16.73
C GLN A 73 -8.87 3.23 15.32
N GLY A 74 -9.75 3.43 14.34
CA GLY A 74 -9.46 3.15 12.94
C GLY A 74 -8.27 3.96 12.42
N VAL A 75 -8.14 5.23 12.81
CA VAL A 75 -6.97 6.07 12.47
C VAL A 75 -5.69 5.48 13.03
N PHE A 76 -5.67 5.09 14.32
CA PHE A 76 -4.48 4.52 14.95
C PHE A 76 -4.09 3.18 14.34
N LEU A 77 -5.07 2.29 14.11
CA LEU A 77 -4.83 0.99 13.47
C LEU A 77 -4.29 1.15 12.03
N ARG A 78 -4.81 2.11 11.28
CA ARG A 78 -4.30 2.45 9.94
C ARG A 78 -2.83 2.92 10.02
N SER A 79 -2.51 3.77 10.97
CA SER A 79 -1.12 4.26 11.17
C SER A 79 -0.15 3.14 11.55
N LEU A 80 -0.65 2.08 12.23
CA LEU A 80 0.11 0.87 12.54
C LEU A 80 0.17 -0.15 11.38
N GLY A 81 -0.43 0.17 10.21
CA GLY A 81 -0.51 -0.74 9.07
C GLY A 81 -1.50 -1.90 9.25
N ARG A 82 -2.31 -1.91 10.32
CA ARG A 82 -3.31 -2.94 10.64
C ARG A 82 -4.63 -2.65 9.90
N ILE A 83 -4.58 -2.70 8.59
CA ILE A 83 -5.65 -2.23 7.68
C ILE A 83 -6.97 -2.96 7.89
N ASP A 84 -6.94 -4.30 8.03
CA ASP A 84 -8.16 -5.10 8.23
C ASP A 84 -8.88 -4.75 9.54
N GLU A 85 -8.12 -4.50 10.59
CA GLU A 85 -8.67 -4.10 11.88
C GLU A 85 -9.18 -2.65 11.85
N ALA A 86 -8.52 -1.76 11.12
CA ALA A 86 -9.00 -0.40 10.88
C ALA A 86 -10.35 -0.42 10.14
N LEU A 87 -10.47 -1.25 9.08
CA LEU A 87 -11.73 -1.47 8.36
C LEU A 87 -12.83 -2.00 9.28
N ALA A 88 -12.52 -2.94 10.15
CA ALA A 88 -13.49 -3.48 11.11
C ALA A 88 -13.97 -2.41 12.10
N SER A 89 -13.05 -1.55 12.58
CA SER A 89 -13.40 -0.47 13.50
C SER A 89 -14.26 0.60 12.82
N TYR A 90 -13.87 1.07 11.64
CA TYR A 90 -14.70 1.98 10.84
C TYR A 90 -16.05 1.35 10.45
N GLY A 91 -16.09 0.03 10.20
CA GLY A 91 -17.31 -0.71 9.90
C GLY A 91 -18.34 -0.63 11.01
N LYS A 92 -17.92 -0.76 12.27
CA LYS A 92 -18.80 -0.60 13.44
C LYS A 92 -19.38 0.81 13.54
N ALA A 93 -18.53 1.83 13.35
CA ALA A 93 -19.00 3.21 13.32
C ALA A 93 -19.99 3.46 12.17
N LEU A 94 -19.68 2.95 10.98
CA LEU A 94 -20.51 3.10 9.78
C LEU A 94 -21.86 2.40 9.92
N GLU A 95 -21.93 1.24 10.56
CA GLU A 95 -23.18 0.53 10.86
C GLU A 95 -24.15 1.43 11.68
N ILE A 96 -23.64 2.15 12.66
CA ILE A 96 -24.43 3.09 13.47
C ILE A 96 -24.91 4.25 12.60
N VAL A 97 -24.01 4.87 11.84
CA VAL A 97 -24.32 6.04 11.00
C VAL A 97 -25.33 5.72 9.90
N THR A 98 -25.31 4.50 9.37
CA THR A 98 -26.19 4.07 8.28
C THR A 98 -27.49 3.43 8.74
N SER A 99 -27.68 3.19 10.05
CA SER A 99 -28.82 2.45 10.58
C SER A 99 -29.87 3.34 11.29
N GLY A 100 -31.14 3.01 11.11
CA GLY A 100 -32.29 3.49 11.89
C GLY A 100 -32.41 5.00 11.98
N ARG A 101 -32.95 5.48 13.13
CA ARG A 101 -33.19 6.92 13.38
C ARG A 101 -31.90 7.76 13.37
N PHE A 102 -30.74 7.18 13.68
CA PHE A 102 -29.48 7.92 13.70
C PHE A 102 -29.08 8.36 12.28
N ARG A 103 -29.41 7.56 11.26
CA ARG A 103 -29.24 7.94 9.85
C ARG A 103 -30.15 9.08 9.42
N GLU A 104 -31.43 9.03 9.83
CA GLU A 104 -32.46 9.97 9.37
C GLU A 104 -32.35 11.34 10.07
N ASN A 105 -32.01 11.32 11.34
CA ASN A 105 -31.92 12.54 12.16
C ASN A 105 -30.83 12.35 13.24
N PRO A 106 -29.53 12.45 12.89
CA PRO A 106 -28.46 12.38 13.87
C PRO A 106 -28.50 13.59 14.81
N PRO A 107 -28.06 13.45 16.07
CA PRO A 107 -27.84 14.59 16.95
C PRO A 107 -26.87 15.59 16.32
N GLN A 108 -26.99 16.87 16.61
CA GLN A 108 -26.09 17.91 16.10
C GLN A 108 -24.63 17.61 16.48
N GLU A 109 -24.40 17.10 17.68
CA GLU A 109 -23.07 16.68 18.18
C GLU A 109 -22.43 15.53 17.38
N ALA A 110 -23.24 14.75 16.64
CA ALA A 110 -22.74 13.66 15.81
C ALA A 110 -22.30 14.12 14.42
N VAL A 111 -22.66 15.32 13.98
CA VAL A 111 -22.37 15.84 12.64
C VAL A 111 -20.87 15.79 12.33
N GLU A 112 -20.07 16.26 13.28
CA GLU A 112 -18.62 16.29 13.13
C GLU A 112 -17.99 14.90 13.18
N GLU A 113 -18.47 14.02 14.05
CA GLU A 113 -17.99 12.63 14.14
C GLU A 113 -18.33 11.84 12.86
N ILE A 114 -19.47 12.09 12.25
CA ILE A 114 -19.87 11.47 10.98
C ILE A 114 -18.97 11.98 9.83
N ALA A 115 -18.75 13.29 9.78
CA ALA A 115 -17.85 13.88 8.78
C ALA A 115 -16.42 13.34 8.93
N ALA A 116 -15.93 13.24 10.17
CA ALA A 116 -14.61 12.67 10.48
C ALA A 116 -14.52 11.18 10.11
N LEU A 117 -15.56 10.39 10.35
CA LEU A 117 -15.60 8.98 9.94
C LEU A 117 -15.47 8.84 8.41
N TYR A 118 -16.25 9.61 7.64
CA TYR A 118 -16.22 9.52 6.18
C TYR A 118 -14.89 9.99 5.60
N ILE A 119 -14.25 11.03 6.14
CA ILE A 119 -12.93 11.46 5.65
C ILE A 119 -11.84 10.44 5.98
N ASN A 120 -11.92 9.79 7.13
CA ASN A 120 -11.01 8.71 7.51
C ASN A 120 -11.18 7.49 6.60
N LEU A 121 -12.43 7.12 6.28
CA LEU A 121 -12.74 6.08 5.29
C LEU A 121 -12.25 6.46 3.89
N ALA A 122 -12.41 7.73 3.49
CA ALA A 122 -11.92 8.22 2.22
C ALA A 122 -10.40 8.06 2.10
N THR A 123 -9.69 8.44 3.15
CA THR A 123 -8.22 8.31 3.21
C THR A 123 -7.78 6.85 3.15
N LEU A 124 -8.42 5.98 3.93
CA LEU A 124 -8.13 4.54 3.91
C LEU A 124 -8.39 3.92 2.52
N ASN A 125 -9.52 4.27 1.88
CA ASN A 125 -9.82 3.78 0.54
C ASN A 125 -8.81 4.30 -0.49
N LEU A 126 -8.28 5.52 -0.32
CA LEU A 126 -7.21 6.04 -1.17
C LEU A 126 -5.91 5.25 -0.99
N ASP A 127 -5.51 4.96 0.25
CA ASP A 127 -4.35 4.11 0.57
C ASP A 127 -4.49 2.72 -0.08
N MET A 128 -5.70 2.18 -0.10
CA MET A 128 -6.04 0.92 -0.76
C MET A 128 -6.21 1.03 -2.29
N GLN A 129 -5.95 2.19 -2.89
CA GLN A 129 -6.14 2.48 -4.31
C GLN A 129 -7.59 2.34 -4.82
N GLN A 130 -8.57 2.38 -3.92
CA GLN A 130 -10.00 2.30 -4.25
C GLN A 130 -10.56 3.72 -4.52
N LYS A 131 -10.09 4.35 -5.60
CA LYS A 131 -10.30 5.78 -5.89
C LYS A 131 -11.77 6.20 -5.93
N GLU A 132 -12.65 5.38 -6.48
CA GLU A 132 -14.09 5.69 -6.57
C GLU A 132 -14.73 5.74 -5.17
N LYS A 133 -14.44 4.75 -4.32
CA LYS A 133 -14.92 4.76 -2.93
C LYS A 133 -14.31 5.89 -2.11
N ALA A 134 -13.03 6.17 -2.34
CA ALA A 134 -12.35 7.28 -1.68
C ALA A 134 -13.03 8.61 -2.01
N ALA A 135 -13.30 8.87 -3.28
CA ALA A 135 -13.97 10.09 -3.72
C ALA A 135 -15.40 10.22 -3.16
N ASN A 136 -16.19 9.15 -3.24
CA ASN A 136 -17.55 9.15 -2.69
C ASN A 136 -17.56 9.44 -1.19
N ASN A 137 -16.66 8.84 -0.42
CA ASN A 137 -16.56 9.09 1.02
C ASN A 137 -16.06 10.52 1.31
N ALA A 138 -15.15 11.07 0.50
CA ALA A 138 -14.69 12.44 0.63
C ALA A 138 -15.84 13.45 0.39
N GLU A 139 -16.67 13.22 -0.62
CA GLU A 139 -17.86 14.05 -0.89
C GLU A 139 -18.88 13.95 0.25
N LEU A 140 -19.20 12.75 0.73
CA LEU A 140 -20.06 12.54 1.90
C LEU A 140 -19.53 13.25 3.15
N SER A 141 -18.22 13.17 3.39
CA SER A 141 -17.58 13.89 4.50
C SER A 141 -17.80 15.40 4.37
N GLY A 142 -17.63 15.95 3.18
CA GLY A 142 -17.87 17.37 2.91
C GLY A 142 -19.34 17.78 3.11
N GLU A 143 -20.29 16.96 2.66
CA GLU A 143 -21.72 17.20 2.86
C GLU A 143 -22.09 17.24 4.35
N TRP A 144 -21.48 16.38 5.16
CA TRP A 144 -21.67 16.38 6.61
C TRP A 144 -20.96 17.55 7.28
N ALA A 145 -19.72 17.85 6.91
CA ALA A 145 -18.98 18.98 7.46
C ALA A 145 -19.69 20.31 7.21
N ALA A 146 -20.36 20.47 6.07
CA ALA A 146 -21.13 21.68 5.75
C ALA A 146 -22.27 21.98 6.75
N LYS A 147 -22.68 20.99 7.56
CA LYS A 147 -23.72 21.13 8.59
C LYS A 147 -23.15 21.53 9.96
N SER A 148 -21.83 21.51 10.15
CA SER A 148 -21.19 21.97 11.38
C SER A 148 -21.20 23.50 11.45
N ASP A 149 -21.36 24.04 12.65
CA ASP A 149 -21.25 25.48 12.90
C ASP A 149 -19.79 25.94 13.06
N ASP A 150 -18.85 25.01 13.30
CA ASP A 150 -17.43 25.31 13.46
C ASP A 150 -16.74 25.47 12.10
N ALA A 151 -16.37 26.71 11.79
CA ALA A 151 -15.63 27.04 10.56
C ALA A 151 -14.24 26.40 10.50
N GLY A 152 -13.56 26.22 11.63
CA GLY A 152 -12.28 25.54 11.72
C GLY A 152 -12.39 24.06 11.35
N PHE A 153 -13.41 23.39 11.92
CA PHE A 153 -13.72 22.01 11.58
C PHE A 153 -14.09 21.87 10.09
N ARG A 154 -15.01 22.72 9.59
CA ARG A 154 -15.36 22.72 8.15
C ARG A 154 -14.12 22.85 7.26
N SER A 155 -13.24 23.79 7.61
CA SER A 155 -11.99 24.00 6.85
C SER A 155 -11.11 22.75 6.81
N MET A 156 -10.93 22.11 7.96
CA MET A 156 -10.10 20.90 8.09
C MET A 156 -10.66 19.77 7.21
N VAL A 157 -11.96 19.51 7.30
CA VAL A 157 -12.59 18.41 6.54
C VAL A 157 -12.62 18.70 5.04
N PHE A 158 -12.96 19.93 4.62
CA PHE A 158 -12.92 20.29 3.20
C PHE A 158 -11.50 20.19 2.63
N GLY A 159 -10.49 20.62 3.37
CA GLY A 159 -9.10 20.49 2.96
C GLY A 159 -8.67 19.03 2.79
N ALA A 160 -9.05 18.17 3.72
CA ALA A 160 -8.80 16.74 3.64
C ALA A 160 -9.54 16.08 2.47
N ALA A 161 -10.82 16.42 2.26
CA ALA A 161 -11.62 15.94 1.13
C ALA A 161 -10.99 16.36 -0.21
N GLY A 162 -10.59 17.62 -0.34
CA GLY A 162 -9.89 18.12 -1.51
C GLY A 162 -8.57 17.38 -1.78
N SER A 163 -7.83 17.04 -0.72
CA SER A 163 -6.58 16.26 -0.83
C SER A 163 -6.85 14.83 -1.33
N VAL A 164 -7.86 14.15 -0.77
CA VAL A 164 -8.27 12.81 -1.24
C VAL A 164 -8.72 12.86 -2.70
N LEU A 165 -9.55 13.84 -3.08
CA LEU A 165 -10.01 14.01 -4.45
C LEU A 165 -8.87 14.30 -5.44
N THR A 166 -7.85 15.03 -4.99
CA THR A 166 -6.60 15.22 -5.75
C THR A 166 -5.89 13.88 -5.97
N GLY A 167 -5.77 13.04 -4.95
CA GLY A 167 -5.22 11.68 -5.04
C GLY A 167 -6.03 10.76 -5.96
N CYS A 168 -7.34 10.99 -6.05
CA CYS A 168 -8.22 10.28 -7.00
C CYS A 168 -8.09 10.80 -8.44
N GLY A 169 -7.47 11.96 -8.66
CA GLY A 169 -7.38 12.64 -9.96
C GLY A 169 -8.60 13.47 -10.32
N MET A 170 -9.49 13.75 -9.37
CA MET A 170 -10.74 14.54 -9.57
C MET A 170 -10.47 16.03 -9.27
N TYR A 171 -9.64 16.66 -10.08
CA TYR A 171 -9.09 17.99 -9.81
C TYR A 171 -10.15 19.09 -9.73
N GLU A 172 -11.23 19.04 -10.54
CA GLU A 172 -12.32 20.02 -10.48
C GLU A 172 -13.01 20.00 -9.10
N LYS A 173 -13.32 18.79 -8.61
CA LYS A 173 -13.92 18.63 -7.28
C LYS A 173 -12.93 19.01 -6.18
N ALA A 174 -11.67 18.60 -6.33
CA ALA A 174 -10.60 18.95 -5.41
C ALA A 174 -10.46 20.46 -5.28
N LEU A 175 -10.44 21.18 -6.41
CA LEU A 175 -10.37 22.63 -6.46
C LEU A 175 -11.54 23.26 -5.68
N HIS A 176 -12.76 22.82 -5.92
CA HIS A 176 -13.95 23.30 -5.22
C HIS A 176 -13.83 23.12 -3.70
N TYR A 177 -13.43 21.93 -3.25
CA TYR A 177 -13.29 21.65 -1.82
C TYR A 177 -12.14 22.42 -1.16
N GLN A 178 -11.04 22.65 -1.87
CA GLN A 178 -9.95 23.47 -1.35
C GLN A 178 -10.32 24.96 -1.27
N GLU A 179 -11.12 25.49 -2.18
CA GLU A 179 -11.67 26.84 -2.09
C GLU A 179 -12.62 26.99 -0.90
N LEU A 180 -13.44 25.97 -0.62
CA LEU A 180 -14.28 25.94 0.58
C LEU A 180 -13.41 25.88 1.84
N ALA A 181 -12.35 25.08 1.85
CA ALA A 181 -11.42 25.00 2.97
C ALA A 181 -10.77 26.36 3.23
N TYR A 182 -10.29 27.04 2.20
CA TYR A 182 -9.70 28.38 2.30
C TYR A 182 -10.68 29.39 2.90
N LYS A 183 -11.90 29.44 2.39
CA LYS A 183 -12.95 30.34 2.87
C LYS A 183 -13.22 30.13 4.36
N ASN A 184 -13.43 28.86 4.77
CA ASN A 184 -13.74 28.52 6.16
C ASN A 184 -12.54 28.74 7.10
N ALA A 185 -11.30 28.48 6.64
CA ALA A 185 -10.10 28.78 7.41
C ALA A 185 -9.96 30.29 7.68
N THR A 186 -10.27 31.10 6.67
CA THR A 186 -10.27 32.56 6.80
C THR A 186 -11.36 33.03 7.76
N GLU A 187 -12.54 32.45 7.69
CA GLU A 187 -13.65 32.71 8.62
C GLU A 187 -13.26 32.37 10.08
N ALA A 188 -12.55 31.24 10.25
CA ALA A 188 -12.05 30.80 11.56
C ALA A 188 -10.81 31.60 12.05
N GLY A 189 -10.25 32.48 11.25
CA GLY A 189 -9.02 33.21 11.57
C GLY A 189 -7.75 32.34 11.61
N ASN A 190 -7.77 31.15 11.01
CA ASN A 190 -6.66 30.21 11.01
C ASN A 190 -5.79 30.39 9.74
N SER A 191 -4.77 31.23 9.85
CA SER A 191 -3.86 31.56 8.74
C SER A 191 -3.11 30.33 8.19
N ASP A 192 -2.73 29.39 9.04
CA ASP A 192 -2.00 28.17 8.62
C ASP A 192 -2.87 27.26 7.77
N SER A 193 -4.11 27.01 8.20
CA SER A 193 -5.09 26.23 7.42
C SER A 193 -5.49 26.96 6.14
N ALA A 194 -5.65 28.28 6.16
CA ALA A 194 -5.93 29.06 4.96
C ALA A 194 -4.76 28.98 3.97
N PHE A 195 -3.54 29.08 4.44
CA PHE A 195 -2.35 28.94 3.61
C PHE A 195 -2.28 27.55 2.94
N ARG A 196 -2.43 26.47 3.71
CA ARG A 196 -2.43 25.11 3.14
C ARG A 196 -3.53 24.90 2.10
N ALA A 197 -4.73 25.39 2.37
CA ALA A 197 -5.84 25.30 1.42
C ALA A 197 -5.53 26.12 0.15
N ALA A 198 -4.92 27.29 0.26
CA ALA A 198 -4.46 28.08 -0.89
C ALA A 198 -3.43 27.35 -1.73
N VAL A 199 -2.47 26.66 -1.09
CA VAL A 199 -1.45 25.84 -1.77
C VAL A 199 -2.09 24.71 -2.56
N TYR A 200 -3.02 23.96 -1.94
CA TYR A 200 -3.70 22.87 -2.62
C TYR A 200 -4.65 23.36 -3.71
N THR A 201 -5.25 24.55 -3.56
CA THR A 201 -6.05 25.19 -4.60
C THR A 201 -5.20 25.56 -5.82
N MET A 202 -4.02 26.13 -5.57
CA MET A 202 -3.03 26.40 -6.60
C MET A 202 -2.63 25.13 -7.37
N LEU A 203 -2.32 24.05 -6.65
CA LEU A 203 -1.98 22.77 -7.24
C LEU A 203 -3.12 22.17 -8.06
N ALA A 204 -4.36 22.21 -7.56
CA ALA A 204 -5.52 21.69 -8.27
C ALA A 204 -5.78 22.49 -9.56
N ALA A 205 -5.67 23.82 -9.50
CA ALA A 205 -5.80 24.68 -10.69
C ALA A 205 -4.68 24.40 -11.72
N ASP A 206 -3.45 24.20 -11.27
CA ASP A 206 -2.34 23.84 -12.14
C ASP A 206 -2.55 22.47 -12.82
N ARG A 207 -3.09 21.48 -12.08
CA ARG A 207 -3.42 20.16 -12.63
C ARG A 207 -4.54 20.21 -13.68
N LEU A 208 -5.48 21.14 -13.54
CA LEU A 208 -6.52 21.41 -14.51
C LEU A 208 -6.00 22.19 -15.75
N GLY A 209 -4.81 22.76 -15.68
CA GLY A 209 -4.26 23.61 -16.72
C GLY A 209 -4.78 25.06 -16.68
N ASP A 210 -5.51 25.43 -15.66
CA ASP A 210 -5.97 26.81 -15.43
C ASP A 210 -4.82 27.65 -14.85
N LYS A 211 -3.95 28.10 -15.73
CA LYS A 211 -2.75 28.87 -15.37
C LYS A 211 -3.07 30.21 -14.72
N GLU A 212 -4.15 30.85 -15.12
CA GLU A 212 -4.54 32.14 -14.56
C GLU A 212 -4.96 31.97 -13.09
N LYS A 213 -5.79 30.98 -12.83
CA LYS A 213 -6.24 30.66 -11.48
C LYS A 213 -5.11 30.15 -10.60
N ALA A 214 -4.24 29.29 -11.12
CA ALA A 214 -3.07 28.81 -10.40
C ALA A 214 -2.15 29.97 -9.99
N GLU A 215 -1.90 30.92 -10.90
CA GLU A 215 -1.08 32.10 -10.61
C GLU A 215 -1.74 33.07 -9.62
N ALA A 216 -3.06 33.22 -9.69
CA ALA A 216 -3.81 34.01 -8.71
C ALA A 216 -3.67 33.42 -7.28
N TRP A 217 -3.77 32.09 -7.16
CA TRP A 217 -3.59 31.42 -5.85
C TRP A 217 -2.13 31.39 -5.39
N ARG A 218 -1.17 31.32 -6.32
CA ARG A 218 0.25 31.48 -5.99
C ARG A 218 0.53 32.83 -5.32
N ARG A 219 -0.02 33.92 -5.88
CA ARG A 219 0.13 35.25 -5.27
C ARG A 219 -0.46 35.29 -3.86
N LYS A 220 -1.63 34.68 -3.66
CA LYS A 220 -2.20 34.58 -2.29
C LYS A 220 -1.31 33.79 -1.34
N CYS A 221 -0.71 32.69 -1.78
CA CYS A 221 0.26 31.95 -0.97
C CYS A 221 1.46 32.84 -0.60
N GLN A 222 2.00 33.59 -1.56
CA GLN A 222 3.13 34.48 -1.32
C GLN A 222 2.81 35.64 -0.35
N GLU A 223 1.59 36.13 -0.36
CA GLU A 223 1.10 37.17 0.57
C GLU A 223 0.97 36.62 2.01
N ILE A 224 0.55 35.38 2.17
CA ILE A 224 0.34 34.75 3.48
C ILE A 224 1.65 34.16 4.04
N LEU A 225 2.54 33.66 3.17
CA LEU A 225 3.78 32.95 3.54
C LEU A 225 4.63 33.64 4.63
N PRO A 226 4.80 34.97 4.65
CA PRO A 226 5.58 35.62 5.70
C PRO A 226 5.01 35.51 7.12
N GLN A 227 3.74 35.11 7.24
CA GLN A 227 3.03 34.95 8.52
C GLN A 227 2.98 33.48 8.98
N ILE A 228 3.53 32.57 8.17
CA ILE A 228 3.50 31.14 8.44
C ILE A 228 4.75 30.72 9.21
N GLU A 229 4.53 30.20 10.42
CA GLU A 229 5.59 29.65 11.28
C GLU A 229 5.66 28.10 11.17
N SER A 230 4.60 27.47 10.69
CA SER A 230 4.51 26.01 10.56
C SER A 230 5.47 25.46 9.49
N THR A 231 6.49 24.75 9.92
CA THR A 231 7.44 24.06 9.03
C THR A 231 6.71 23.13 8.04
N MET A 232 5.64 22.44 8.49
CA MET A 232 4.87 21.52 7.65
C MET A 232 4.12 22.27 6.54
N SER A 233 3.58 23.45 6.83
CA SER A 233 2.88 24.26 5.83
C SER A 233 3.85 24.87 4.83
N MET A 234 5.02 25.32 5.27
CA MET A 234 6.09 25.76 4.37
C MET A 234 6.58 24.62 3.49
N LEU A 235 6.77 23.43 4.06
CA LEU A 235 7.13 22.23 3.30
C LEU A 235 6.11 21.93 2.19
N THR A 236 4.80 21.93 2.52
CA THR A 236 3.73 21.71 1.55
C THR A 236 3.80 22.70 0.39
N TYR A 237 4.04 23.97 0.68
CA TYR A 237 4.16 25.01 -0.34
C TYR A 237 5.38 24.80 -1.24
N TYR A 238 6.55 24.55 -0.65
CA TYR A 238 7.76 24.33 -1.45
C TYR A 238 7.68 23.06 -2.30
N GLN A 239 7.09 21.99 -1.79
CA GLN A 239 6.81 20.78 -2.58
C GLN A 239 5.87 21.05 -3.76
N ALA A 240 4.85 21.88 -3.55
CA ALA A 240 3.93 22.29 -4.60
C ALA A 240 4.67 23.06 -5.71
N GLU A 241 5.48 24.05 -5.34
CA GLU A 241 6.27 24.84 -6.27
C GLU A 241 7.32 23.99 -7.00
N CYS A 242 7.98 23.05 -6.31
CA CYS A 242 8.86 22.07 -6.96
C CYS A 242 8.12 21.29 -8.04
N SER A 243 6.92 20.77 -7.71
CA SER A 243 6.11 19.97 -8.64
C SER A 243 5.70 20.77 -9.89
N ILE A 244 5.27 22.01 -9.70
CA ILE A 244 4.86 22.91 -10.80
C ILE A 244 6.09 23.31 -11.62
N SER A 245 7.20 23.66 -10.98
CA SER A 245 8.42 24.08 -11.69
C SER A 245 9.02 22.94 -12.53
N LEU A 246 9.01 21.71 -12.00
CA LEU A 246 9.44 20.54 -12.77
C LEU A 246 8.51 20.24 -13.96
N LYS A 247 7.20 20.32 -13.74
CA LYS A 247 6.19 20.13 -14.79
C LYS A 247 6.35 21.17 -15.92
N ASP A 248 6.60 22.42 -15.56
CA ASP A 248 6.77 23.54 -16.50
C ASP A 248 8.18 23.59 -17.12
N ASN A 249 9.02 22.57 -16.88
CA ASN A 249 10.42 22.49 -17.34
C ASN A 249 11.28 23.70 -16.89
N ARG A 250 11.12 24.06 -15.62
CA ARG A 250 11.88 25.14 -14.96
C ARG A 250 12.79 24.58 -13.85
N PRO A 251 13.80 23.74 -14.21
CA PRO A 251 14.58 22.98 -13.24
C PRO A 251 15.40 23.87 -12.27
N LYS A 252 15.79 25.07 -12.68
CA LYS A 252 16.50 26.01 -11.77
C LYS A 252 15.62 26.45 -10.61
N GLU A 253 14.38 26.81 -10.89
CA GLU A 253 13.44 27.20 -9.85
C GLU A 253 13.10 26.00 -8.93
N ALA A 254 12.94 24.82 -9.49
CA ALA A 254 12.73 23.61 -8.71
C ALA A 254 13.88 23.36 -7.73
N LEU A 255 15.14 23.54 -8.17
CA LEU A 255 16.33 23.41 -7.31
C LEU A 255 16.31 24.41 -6.15
N GLU A 256 15.93 25.66 -6.39
CA GLU A 256 15.80 26.66 -5.33
C GLU A 256 14.78 26.25 -4.26
N TYR A 257 13.66 25.65 -4.67
CA TYR A 257 12.66 25.16 -3.72
C TYR A 257 13.12 23.89 -3.01
N PHE A 258 13.84 22.98 -3.67
CA PHE A 258 14.44 21.84 -2.98
C PHE A 258 15.46 22.28 -1.92
N ASP A 259 16.28 23.28 -2.21
CA ASP A 259 17.20 23.83 -1.23
C ASP A 259 16.46 24.46 -0.04
N LYS A 260 15.33 25.15 -0.28
CA LYS A 260 14.47 25.65 0.79
C LYS A 260 13.89 24.53 1.63
N ILE A 261 13.43 23.42 1.02
CA ILE A 261 12.93 22.25 1.75
C ILE A 261 14.03 21.66 2.63
N LEU A 262 15.22 21.45 2.08
CA LEU A 262 16.36 20.88 2.82
C LEU A 262 16.88 21.81 3.92
N GLY A 263 16.58 23.10 3.84
CA GLY A 263 16.90 24.10 4.86
C GLY A 263 15.83 24.29 5.94
N LEU A 264 14.70 23.58 5.87
CA LEU A 264 13.67 23.67 6.90
C LEU A 264 14.14 23.03 8.21
N GLU A 265 13.81 23.66 9.33
CA GLU A 265 14.10 23.11 10.66
C GLU A 265 13.37 21.80 10.90
N GLY A 266 14.08 20.77 11.34
CA GLY A 266 13.51 19.44 11.62
C GLY A 266 13.26 18.57 10.39
N ILE A 267 13.66 18.99 9.19
CA ILE A 267 13.48 18.22 7.95
C ILE A 267 14.20 16.87 8.00
N GLU A 268 15.30 16.78 8.76
CA GLU A 268 16.06 15.55 9.00
C GLU A 268 15.23 14.45 9.66
N ASN A 269 14.15 14.82 10.35
CA ASN A 269 13.19 13.88 10.94
C ASN A 269 12.18 13.34 9.92
N LEU A 270 12.21 13.85 8.67
CA LEU A 270 11.37 13.42 7.55
C LEU A 270 12.23 12.82 6.42
N PRO A 271 12.91 11.70 6.66
CA PRO A 271 13.93 11.18 5.75
C PRO A 271 13.37 10.78 4.36
N PHE A 272 12.10 10.42 4.27
CA PHE A 272 11.46 10.17 2.96
C PHE A 272 11.33 11.46 2.14
N VAL A 273 11.04 12.60 2.77
CA VAL A 273 11.00 13.90 2.09
C VAL A 273 12.39 14.28 1.59
N VAL A 274 13.42 14.09 2.42
CA VAL A 274 14.82 14.33 2.05
C VAL A 274 15.24 13.44 0.89
N PHE A 275 14.84 12.16 0.92
CA PHE A 275 15.08 11.23 -0.17
C PHE A 275 14.42 11.70 -1.48
N ASP A 276 13.15 12.09 -1.43
CA ASP A 276 12.42 12.59 -2.60
C ASP A 276 13.05 13.86 -3.16
N CYS A 277 13.55 14.76 -2.29
CA CYS A 277 14.29 15.92 -2.73
C CYS A 277 15.53 15.52 -3.53
N TYR A 278 16.41 14.68 -2.99
CA TYR A 278 17.63 14.27 -3.71
C TYR A 278 17.30 13.51 -4.99
N ASN A 279 16.25 12.67 -4.97
CA ASN A 279 15.81 11.92 -6.16
C ASN A 279 15.28 12.80 -7.28
N ASN A 280 14.71 13.97 -6.98
CA ASN A 280 14.24 14.92 -7.98
C ASN A 280 15.31 15.95 -8.36
N MET A 281 16.15 16.37 -7.41
CA MET A 281 17.28 17.29 -7.64
C MET A 281 18.25 16.71 -8.67
N HIS A 282 18.58 15.41 -8.60
CA HIS A 282 19.52 14.82 -9.57
C HIS A 282 18.99 14.90 -11.00
N ILE A 283 17.66 14.74 -11.18
CA ILE A 283 17.01 14.88 -12.48
C ILE A 283 17.06 16.34 -12.96
N ALA A 284 16.80 17.29 -12.06
CA ALA A 284 16.84 18.70 -12.37
C ALA A 284 18.27 19.16 -12.75
N TYR A 285 19.30 18.73 -12.02
CA TYR A 285 20.70 19.01 -12.36
C TYR A 285 21.09 18.38 -13.69
N ALA A 286 20.69 17.14 -13.94
CA ALA A 286 20.97 16.45 -15.20
C ALA A 286 20.34 17.19 -16.40
N SER A 287 19.11 17.69 -16.25
CA SER A 287 18.43 18.48 -17.30
C SER A 287 19.14 19.79 -17.62
N LEU A 288 19.89 20.34 -16.67
CA LEU A 288 20.71 21.55 -16.83
C LEU A 288 22.11 21.25 -17.35
N GLY A 289 22.49 19.98 -17.54
CA GLY A 289 23.82 19.57 -17.95
C GLY A 289 24.86 19.57 -16.80
N ASP A 290 24.43 19.82 -15.58
CA ASP A 290 25.29 19.76 -14.39
C ASP A 290 25.37 18.34 -13.85
N TYR A 291 26.07 17.49 -14.59
CA TYR A 291 26.22 16.07 -14.28
C TYR A 291 26.99 15.81 -12.98
N ARG A 292 27.84 16.75 -12.55
CA ARG A 292 28.57 16.63 -11.29
C ARG A 292 27.62 16.68 -10.09
N ASN A 293 26.77 17.70 -10.02
CA ASN A 293 25.81 17.84 -8.94
C ASN A 293 24.69 16.79 -9.06
N ALA A 294 24.28 16.43 -10.28
CA ALA A 294 23.36 15.32 -10.50
C ALA A 294 23.88 14.00 -9.89
N TYR A 295 25.15 13.67 -10.13
CA TYR A 295 25.76 12.47 -9.57
C TYR A 295 25.86 12.53 -8.04
N GLN A 296 26.27 13.66 -7.48
CA GLN A 296 26.38 13.82 -6.03
C GLN A 296 25.04 13.70 -5.32
N THR A 297 23.98 14.30 -5.88
CA THR A 297 22.62 14.21 -5.29
C THR A 297 22.04 12.80 -5.43
N LEU A 298 22.31 12.12 -6.53
CA LEU A 298 21.93 10.71 -6.72
C LEU A 298 22.61 9.79 -5.69
N LEU A 299 23.90 10.00 -5.41
CA LEU A 299 24.61 9.23 -4.38
C LEU A 299 23.96 9.43 -3.01
N LYS A 300 23.71 10.68 -2.61
CA LYS A 300 23.06 10.98 -1.33
C LYS A 300 21.66 10.34 -1.22
N GLY A 301 20.88 10.40 -2.31
CA GLY A 301 19.58 9.73 -2.38
C GLY A 301 19.68 8.22 -2.21
N ASN A 302 20.65 7.58 -2.88
CA ASN A 302 20.86 6.13 -2.77
C ASN A 302 21.31 5.70 -1.37
N GLU A 303 22.24 6.43 -0.75
CA GLU A 303 22.68 6.18 0.62
C GLU A 303 21.50 6.25 1.61
N LEU A 304 20.66 7.26 1.46
CA LEU A 304 19.46 7.42 2.30
C LEU A 304 18.45 6.32 2.06
N ARG A 305 18.20 5.96 0.80
CA ARG A 305 17.32 4.84 0.43
C ARG A 305 17.78 3.54 1.07
N ASP A 306 19.06 3.24 0.97
CA ASP A 306 19.61 1.99 1.49
C ASP A 306 19.50 1.92 3.03
N THR A 307 19.67 3.06 3.71
CA THR A 307 19.45 3.16 5.17
C THR A 307 17.97 3.00 5.54
N LEU A 308 17.06 3.60 4.80
CA LEU A 308 15.61 3.50 5.03
C LEU A 308 15.11 2.06 4.83
N TRP A 309 15.53 1.41 3.76
CA TRP A 309 15.16 0.02 3.48
C TRP A 309 15.76 -0.98 4.48
N ALA A 310 17.00 -0.74 4.89
CA ALA A 310 17.61 -1.55 5.95
C ALA A 310 16.85 -1.43 7.28
N ARG A 311 16.36 -0.22 7.60
CA ARG A 311 15.58 0.04 8.81
C ARG A 311 14.20 -0.61 8.74
N GLU A 312 13.48 -0.45 7.63
CA GLU A 312 12.16 -1.06 7.40
C GLU A 312 12.24 -2.59 7.46
N LYS A 313 13.27 -3.17 6.83
CA LYS A 313 13.52 -4.61 6.88
C LYS A 313 13.84 -5.09 8.30
N ALA A 314 14.64 -4.33 9.04
CA ALA A 314 14.97 -4.66 10.43
C ALA A 314 13.73 -4.58 11.34
N GLU A 315 12.85 -3.60 11.12
CA GLU A 315 11.60 -3.43 11.86
C GLU A 315 10.60 -4.55 11.56
N SER A 316 10.43 -4.91 10.29
CA SER A 316 9.61 -6.05 9.86
C SER A 316 10.10 -7.37 10.42
N LEU A 317 11.42 -7.58 10.44
CA LEU A 317 12.04 -8.76 11.07
C LEU A 317 11.81 -8.78 12.58
N ARG A 318 11.91 -7.63 13.25
CA ARG A 318 11.67 -7.50 14.69
C ARG A 318 10.21 -7.78 15.03
N GLU A 319 9.27 -7.25 14.25
CA GLU A 319 7.84 -7.54 14.42
C GLU A 319 7.52 -9.02 14.25
N LEU A 320 8.09 -9.65 13.22
CA LEU A 320 7.98 -11.09 12.99
C LEU A 320 8.57 -11.91 14.12
N THR A 321 9.71 -11.50 14.66
CA THR A 321 10.35 -12.15 15.80
C THR A 321 9.47 -12.07 17.04
N VAL A 322 8.93 -10.89 17.35
CA VAL A 322 8.00 -10.70 18.48
C VAL A 322 6.74 -11.55 18.33
N LYS A 323 6.13 -11.56 17.14
CA LYS A 323 4.96 -12.42 16.86
C LYS A 323 5.29 -13.92 17.00
N TYR A 324 6.48 -14.31 16.58
CA TYR A 324 6.97 -15.69 16.75
C TYR A 324 7.17 -16.05 18.23
N GLU A 325 7.88 -15.20 18.99
CA GLU A 325 8.14 -15.40 20.43
C GLU A 325 6.84 -15.41 21.25
N THR A 326 5.88 -14.53 20.92
CA THR A 326 4.57 -14.51 21.59
C THR A 326 3.81 -15.82 21.34
N LYS A 327 3.81 -16.31 20.10
CA LYS A 327 3.14 -17.55 19.75
C LYS A 327 3.82 -18.80 20.33
N GLU A 328 5.15 -18.75 20.48
CA GLU A 328 5.93 -19.79 21.16
C GLU A 328 5.65 -19.83 22.67
N THR A 329 5.51 -18.66 23.30
CA THR A 329 5.13 -18.55 24.73
C THR A 329 3.69 -18.99 24.98
N GLU A 330 2.73 -18.65 24.12
CA GLU A 330 1.34 -19.14 24.18
C GLU A 330 1.28 -20.68 24.05
N LEU A 331 2.04 -21.23 23.10
CA LEU A 331 2.17 -22.68 22.92
C LEU A 331 2.85 -23.36 24.13
N ALA A 332 3.85 -22.70 24.72
CA ALA A 332 4.51 -23.21 25.92
C ALA A 332 3.58 -23.18 27.14
N LEU A 333 2.74 -22.14 27.27
CA LEU A 333 1.74 -22.02 28.34
C LEU A 333 0.65 -23.08 28.20
N ALA A 334 0.05 -23.23 27.02
CA ALA A 334 -0.93 -24.27 26.73
C ALA A 334 -0.35 -25.69 26.97
N ARG A 335 0.97 -25.87 26.72
CA ARG A 335 1.68 -27.09 27.02
C ARG A 335 1.85 -27.32 28.53
N SER A 336 2.09 -26.23 29.31
CA SER A 336 2.24 -26.33 30.74
C SER A 336 0.91 -26.65 31.43
N GLU A 337 -0.18 -26.07 30.96
CA GLU A 337 -1.56 -26.32 31.40
C GLU A 337 -2.00 -27.76 31.07
N ALA A 338 -1.73 -28.22 29.84
CA ALA A 338 -2.00 -29.60 29.44
C ALA A 338 -1.17 -30.61 30.27
N ARG A 339 0.10 -30.24 30.64
CA ARG A 339 0.91 -31.06 31.51
C ARG A 339 0.39 -31.08 32.96
N SER A 340 -0.12 -29.97 33.48
CA SER A 340 -0.70 -29.89 34.82
C SER A 340 -2.02 -30.68 34.90
N ALA A 341 -2.87 -30.53 33.89
CA ALA A 341 -4.10 -31.33 33.78
C ALA A 341 -3.82 -32.83 33.66
N ASN A 342 -2.78 -33.21 32.88
CA ASN A 342 -2.35 -34.60 32.80
C ASN A 342 -1.80 -35.12 34.13
N ARG A 343 -1.02 -34.32 34.90
CA ARG A 343 -0.54 -34.73 36.25
C ARG A 343 -1.71 -34.97 37.19
N LEU A 344 -2.75 -34.15 37.16
CA LEU A 344 -3.95 -34.32 37.97
C LEU A 344 -4.69 -35.61 37.58
N MET A 345 -4.84 -35.88 36.29
CA MET A 345 -5.47 -37.10 35.78
C MET A 345 -4.70 -38.39 36.19
N TRP A 346 -3.34 -38.28 36.20
CA TRP A 346 -2.49 -39.39 36.65
C TRP A 346 -2.57 -39.61 38.14
N LEU A 347 -2.70 -38.56 38.98
CA LEU A 347 -2.93 -38.66 40.41
C LEU A 347 -4.25 -39.41 40.71
N PHE A 348 -5.29 -39.12 39.94
CA PHE A 348 -6.57 -39.84 40.06
C PHE A 348 -6.52 -41.28 39.49
N ALA A 349 -5.77 -41.49 38.38
CA ALA A 349 -5.59 -42.82 37.79
C ALA A 349 -4.70 -43.74 38.68
N ALA A 350 -3.66 -43.17 39.32
CA ALA A 350 -2.80 -43.90 40.26
C ALA A 350 -3.54 -44.34 41.54
N LEU A 351 -4.57 -43.61 41.91
CA LEU A 351 -5.40 -43.95 43.09
C LEU A 351 -6.38 -45.09 42.80
N GLY A 352 -6.61 -45.36 41.52
CA GLY A 352 -7.71 -46.23 41.16
C GLY A 352 -7.39 -47.65 40.76
N LEU A 353 -6.20 -48.00 40.24
CA LEU A 353 -6.03 -49.41 39.76
C LEU A 353 -4.61 -49.81 39.36
N LEU A 354 -4.08 -50.79 40.05
CA LEU A 354 -2.83 -51.49 39.73
C LEU A 354 -2.90 -52.30 38.39
N LEU A 355 -4.08 -52.48 37.82
CA LEU A 355 -4.32 -53.32 36.65
C LEU A 355 -4.26 -52.60 35.28
N VAL A 356 -4.22 -51.25 35.25
CA VAL A 356 -4.24 -50.51 33.98
C VAL A 356 -2.86 -49.88 33.65
N ILE A 357 -1.88 -50.07 34.54
CA ILE A 357 -0.56 -49.36 34.45
C ILE A 357 0.15 -49.63 33.13
N VAL A 358 0.16 -50.85 32.63
CA VAL A 358 0.90 -51.20 31.41
C VAL A 358 0.20 -50.68 30.15
N ALA A 359 -1.12 -50.79 30.07
CA ALA A 359 -1.87 -50.27 28.94
C ALA A 359 -1.91 -48.74 28.94
N GLY A 360 -2.07 -48.10 30.11
CA GLY A 360 -2.00 -46.65 30.29
C GLY A 360 -0.62 -46.09 29.92
N PHE A 361 0.45 -46.79 30.29
CA PHE A 361 1.81 -46.40 29.95
C PHE A 361 2.08 -46.48 28.43
N VAL A 362 1.60 -47.54 27.76
CA VAL A 362 1.72 -47.68 26.30
C VAL A 362 0.91 -46.61 25.59
N ILE A 363 -0.30 -46.32 26.03
CA ILE A 363 -1.15 -45.25 25.48
C ILE A 363 -0.50 -43.88 25.73
N TYR A 364 0.11 -43.68 26.89
CA TYR A 364 0.82 -42.43 27.19
C TYR A 364 2.05 -42.23 26.31
N ALA A 365 2.88 -43.25 26.15
CA ALA A 365 4.09 -43.19 25.34
C ALA A 365 3.75 -42.92 23.85
N SER A 366 2.70 -43.57 23.33
CA SER A 366 2.23 -43.33 21.95
C SER A 366 1.62 -41.93 21.75
N ARG A 367 0.88 -41.40 22.78
CA ARG A 367 0.36 -40.03 22.76
C ARG A 367 1.46 -38.97 22.81
N GLN A 368 2.48 -39.18 23.63
CA GLN A 368 3.67 -38.30 23.70
C GLN A 368 4.44 -38.28 22.38
N ARG A 369 4.59 -39.47 21.74
CA ARG A 369 5.25 -39.60 20.45
C ARG A 369 4.48 -38.89 19.34
N ARG A 370 3.15 -39.04 19.27
CA ARG A 370 2.29 -38.34 18.31
C ARG A 370 2.28 -36.81 18.53
N ARG A 371 2.31 -36.36 19.81
CA ARG A 371 2.38 -34.94 20.17
C ARG A 371 3.72 -34.28 19.81
N ARG A 372 4.83 -35.06 19.91
CA ARG A 372 6.14 -34.57 19.46
C ARG A 372 6.18 -34.43 17.94
N LEU A 373 5.66 -35.45 17.23
CA LEU A 373 5.59 -35.39 15.77
C LEU A 373 4.67 -34.27 15.27
N ALA A 374 3.50 -34.10 15.89
CA ALA A 374 2.57 -33.03 15.54
C ALA A 374 3.18 -31.63 15.76
N ARG A 375 4.00 -31.46 16.82
CA ARG A 375 4.69 -30.20 17.08
C ARG A 375 5.83 -29.91 16.09
N GLU A 376 6.58 -30.95 15.70
CA GLU A 376 7.61 -30.80 14.65
C GLU A 376 6.98 -30.41 13.30
N ILE A 377 5.83 -30.99 12.97
CA ILE A 377 5.06 -30.64 11.77
C ILE A 377 4.51 -29.22 11.87
N GLU A 378 3.97 -28.81 13.03
CA GLU A 378 3.43 -27.46 13.24
C GLU A 378 4.53 -26.38 13.17
N PHE A 379 5.69 -26.66 13.76
CA PHE A 379 6.88 -25.80 13.64
C PHE A 379 7.43 -25.73 12.21
N ALA A 380 7.42 -26.85 11.49
CA ALA A 380 7.82 -26.90 10.09
C ALA A 380 6.84 -26.09 9.21
N ASN A 381 5.55 -26.25 9.45
CA ASN A 381 4.50 -25.51 8.72
C ASN A 381 4.55 -24.00 9.00
N LEU A 382 4.78 -23.61 10.26
CA LEU A 382 4.91 -22.20 10.63
C LEU A 382 6.13 -21.54 9.99
N ARG A 383 7.28 -22.24 9.95
CA ARG A 383 8.46 -21.76 9.23
C ARG A 383 8.23 -21.62 7.71
N ALA A 384 7.52 -22.60 7.13
CA ALA A 384 7.16 -22.55 5.73
C ALA A 384 6.18 -21.40 5.42
N ASP A 385 5.23 -21.12 6.32
CA ASP A 385 4.25 -20.03 6.13
C ASP A 385 4.92 -18.64 6.27
N ILE A 386 5.84 -18.50 7.23
CA ILE A 386 6.64 -17.27 7.36
C ILE A 386 7.49 -17.03 6.11
N GLY A 387 8.15 -18.09 5.59
CA GLY A 387 8.91 -18.00 4.35
C GLY A 387 8.04 -17.54 3.16
N ARG A 388 6.85 -18.15 3.02
CA ARG A 388 5.90 -17.77 1.96
C ARG A 388 5.44 -16.31 2.07
N ARG A 389 5.11 -15.84 3.28
CA ARG A 389 4.64 -14.45 3.49
C ARG A 389 5.73 -13.41 3.19
N LEU A 390 6.97 -13.70 3.58
CA LEU A 390 8.10 -12.83 3.22
C LEU A 390 8.34 -12.76 1.71
N THR A 391 8.30 -13.91 1.04
CA THR A 391 8.39 -13.98 -0.43
C THR A 391 7.25 -13.22 -1.08
N GLN A 392 6.03 -13.39 -0.55
CA GLN A 392 4.84 -12.73 -1.08
C GLN A 392 4.91 -11.21 -0.94
N GLN A 393 5.26 -10.69 0.24
CA GLN A 393 5.41 -9.25 0.48
C GLN A 393 6.50 -8.63 -0.39
N TYR A 394 7.57 -9.37 -0.60
CA TYR A 394 8.66 -8.92 -1.47
C TYR A 394 8.21 -8.81 -2.93
N VAL A 395 7.54 -9.83 -3.45
CA VAL A 395 7.04 -9.83 -4.84
C VAL A 395 5.96 -8.78 -5.05
N GLU A 396 5.04 -8.60 -4.09
CA GLU A 396 4.02 -7.54 -4.13
C GLU A 396 4.65 -6.13 -4.09
N GLY A 397 5.67 -5.93 -3.27
CA GLY A 397 6.44 -4.67 -3.25
C GLY A 397 7.06 -4.34 -4.60
N LEU A 398 7.56 -5.36 -5.28
CA LEU A 398 8.16 -5.22 -6.61
C LEU A 398 7.14 -4.96 -7.72
N GLU A 399 5.97 -5.58 -7.66
CA GLU A 399 4.90 -5.31 -8.63
C GLU A 399 4.36 -3.88 -8.47
N ASN A 400 4.17 -3.41 -7.23
CA ASN A 400 3.78 -2.04 -6.94
C ASN A 400 4.82 -1.01 -7.45
N GLU A 401 6.09 -1.30 -7.26
CA GLU A 401 7.17 -0.45 -7.78
C GLU A 401 7.22 -0.46 -9.32
N ARG A 402 6.98 -1.62 -9.92
CA ARG A 402 6.89 -1.76 -11.39
C ARG A 402 5.69 -0.98 -11.97
N GLU A 403 4.53 -1.02 -11.30
CA GLU A 403 3.37 -0.23 -11.70
C GLU A 403 3.61 1.27 -11.54
N ARG A 404 4.34 1.68 -10.49
CA ARG A 404 4.76 3.06 -10.29
C ARG A 404 5.66 3.51 -11.45
N MET A 405 6.69 2.73 -11.76
CA MET A 405 7.62 3.02 -12.84
C MET A 405 6.94 2.99 -14.22
N ALA A 406 5.98 2.06 -14.44
CA ALA A 406 5.23 2.02 -15.69
C ALA A 406 4.37 3.29 -15.91
N ARG A 407 3.83 3.85 -14.82
CA ARG A 407 3.12 5.15 -14.87
C ARG A 407 4.09 6.31 -15.15
N GLU A 408 5.25 6.34 -14.49
CA GLU A 408 6.29 7.34 -14.75
C GLU A 408 6.82 7.27 -16.19
N LEU A 409 6.93 6.06 -16.76
CA LEU A 409 7.27 5.84 -18.17
C LEU A 409 6.19 6.39 -19.11
N HIS A 410 4.93 6.06 -18.81
CA HIS A 410 3.82 6.51 -19.63
C HIS A 410 3.67 8.03 -19.60
N ASP A 411 3.77 8.63 -18.43
CA ASP A 411 3.54 10.07 -18.26
C ASP A 411 4.76 10.92 -18.67
N GLY A 412 5.98 10.38 -18.54
CA GLY A 412 7.20 11.05 -19.03
C GLY A 412 7.42 10.84 -20.53
N VAL A 413 7.67 9.61 -20.92
CA VAL A 413 8.10 9.29 -22.30
C VAL A 413 7.01 9.55 -23.33
N CYS A 414 5.72 9.27 -23.02
CA CYS A 414 4.64 9.56 -23.96
C CYS A 414 4.44 11.06 -24.18
N ASN A 415 4.62 11.88 -23.15
CA ASN A 415 4.54 13.34 -23.27
C ASN A 415 5.75 13.90 -24.03
N ASP A 416 6.95 13.38 -23.79
CA ASP A 416 8.15 13.77 -24.55
C ASP A 416 8.00 13.44 -26.04
N LEU A 417 7.50 12.24 -26.36
CA LEU A 417 7.22 11.84 -27.74
C LEU A 417 6.13 12.69 -28.39
N LEU A 418 5.13 13.11 -27.62
CA LEU A 418 4.08 14.02 -28.11
C LEU A 418 4.65 15.41 -28.41
N ALA A 419 5.51 15.93 -27.54
CA ALA A 419 6.22 17.20 -27.71
C ALA A 419 7.14 17.17 -28.94
N ILE A 420 7.89 16.08 -29.13
CA ILE A 420 8.72 15.85 -30.31
C ILE A 420 7.84 15.87 -31.59
N ARG A 421 6.69 15.20 -31.58
CA ARG A 421 5.77 15.18 -32.71
C ARG A 421 5.18 16.56 -33.02
N MET A 422 4.85 17.35 -31.99
CA MET A 422 4.35 18.70 -32.15
C MET A 422 5.43 19.63 -32.74
N ASN A 423 6.65 19.58 -32.22
CA ASN A 423 7.77 20.36 -32.74
C ASN A 423 8.12 20.01 -34.19
N MET A 424 7.98 18.74 -34.58
CA MET A 424 8.15 18.31 -35.98
C MET A 424 7.04 18.83 -36.91
N SER A 425 5.85 19.10 -36.37
CA SER A 425 4.71 19.64 -37.18
C SER A 425 4.71 21.17 -37.27
N GLU A 426 5.39 21.87 -36.36
CA GLU A 426 5.43 23.36 -36.30
C GLU A 426 6.68 23.99 -36.93
N GLY A 427 7.57 23.19 -37.55
CA GLY A 427 8.73 23.70 -38.29
C GLY A 427 9.88 24.22 -37.42
N VAL A 428 9.96 23.74 -36.19
CA VAL A 428 11.04 24.06 -35.22
C VAL A 428 12.39 23.53 -35.75
N PRO A 429 13.52 24.23 -35.53
CA PRO A 429 14.84 23.82 -36.05
C PRO A 429 15.20 22.38 -35.62
N ALA A 430 15.75 21.64 -36.58
CA ALA A 430 16.12 20.22 -36.38
C ALA A 430 17.05 19.98 -35.19
N SER A 431 17.83 20.97 -34.77
CA SER A 431 18.72 20.91 -33.60
C SER A 431 17.96 20.86 -32.27
N GLU A 432 16.82 21.51 -32.13
CA GLU A 432 16.01 21.49 -30.91
C GLU A 432 15.20 20.20 -30.80
N THR A 433 14.72 19.68 -31.91
CA THR A 433 14.03 18.38 -31.96
C THR A 433 15.02 17.24 -31.68
N ALA A 434 16.27 17.32 -32.14
CA ALA A 434 17.31 16.35 -31.84
C ALA A 434 17.68 16.29 -30.35
N ALA A 435 17.75 17.45 -29.69
CA ALA A 435 18.01 17.52 -28.25
C ALA A 435 16.88 16.87 -27.41
N LEU A 436 15.62 17.05 -27.81
CA LEU A 436 14.47 16.40 -27.18
C LEU A 436 14.48 14.87 -27.38
N ILE A 437 14.88 14.40 -28.55
CA ILE A 437 15.04 12.96 -28.83
C ILE A 437 16.13 12.35 -27.96
N ASP A 438 17.25 13.02 -27.78
CA ASP A 438 18.34 12.54 -26.90
C ASP A 438 17.93 12.53 -25.42
N THR A 439 17.14 13.51 -24.97
CA THR A 439 16.59 13.56 -23.61
C THR A 439 15.59 12.42 -23.38
N CYS A 440 14.70 12.18 -24.32
CA CYS A 440 13.76 11.05 -24.27
C CYS A 440 14.49 9.70 -24.27
N ARG A 441 15.54 9.54 -25.08
CA ARG A 441 16.37 8.33 -25.12
C ARG A 441 17.07 8.07 -23.78
N GLU A 442 17.60 9.10 -23.13
CA GLU A 442 18.28 8.97 -21.84
C GLU A 442 17.28 8.68 -20.71
N SER A 443 16.08 9.25 -20.76
CA SER A 443 14.98 8.94 -19.85
C SER A 443 14.55 7.48 -19.96
N VAL A 444 14.38 6.96 -21.17
CA VAL A 444 14.09 5.54 -21.43
C VAL A 444 15.19 4.63 -20.94
N ARG A 445 16.46 5.00 -21.17
CA ARG A 445 17.61 4.20 -20.73
C ARG A 445 17.73 4.12 -19.22
N ARG A 446 17.49 5.23 -18.51
CA ARG A 446 17.47 5.29 -17.05
C ARG A 446 16.36 4.43 -16.46
N ILE A 447 15.13 4.58 -16.94
CA ILE A 447 13.98 3.80 -16.49
C ILE A 447 14.19 2.30 -16.80
N SER A 448 14.81 1.98 -17.94
CA SER A 448 15.18 0.60 -18.27
C SER A 448 16.21 0.01 -17.30
N HIS A 449 17.11 0.81 -16.75
CA HIS A 449 18.09 0.39 -15.76
C HIS A 449 17.46 0.24 -14.36
N GLU A 450 16.53 1.10 -14.00
CA GLU A 450 15.74 1.02 -12.74
C GLU A 450 14.73 -0.14 -12.76
N LEU A 451 14.34 -0.62 -13.94
CA LEU A 451 13.55 -1.84 -14.13
C LEU A 451 14.35 -3.14 -13.90
N MET A 452 15.54 -3.07 -13.29
CA MET A 452 16.24 -4.29 -12.87
C MET A 452 15.40 -5.02 -11.83
N PRO A 453 15.29 -6.31 -11.96
CA PRO A 453 14.33 -7.08 -11.20
C PRO A 453 14.79 -7.46 -9.80
N PRO A 454 13.88 -8.13 -9.08
CA PRO A 454 14.13 -8.58 -7.73
C PRO A 454 15.45 -9.32 -7.58
N GLU A 455 16.14 -9.02 -6.50
CA GLU A 455 17.18 -9.89 -6.03
C GLU A 455 16.56 -11.24 -5.67
N PHE A 456 16.92 -12.30 -6.36
CA PHE A 456 16.54 -13.68 -6.04
C PHE A 456 17.15 -14.16 -4.70
N ALA A 457 17.60 -13.22 -3.87
CA ALA A 457 18.20 -13.48 -2.56
C ALA A 457 17.24 -14.15 -1.55
N TYR A 458 15.94 -14.08 -1.77
CA TYR A 458 14.94 -14.56 -0.82
C TYR A 458 13.96 -15.60 -1.38
N ALA A 459 13.96 -15.84 -2.69
CA ALA A 459 13.10 -16.80 -3.34
C ALA A 459 13.77 -17.38 -4.56
N ASN A 460 13.67 -18.68 -4.76
CA ASN A 460 14.20 -19.34 -5.96
C ASN A 460 13.29 -19.14 -7.18
N LEU A 461 13.79 -19.48 -8.37
CA LEU A 461 13.05 -19.30 -9.62
C LEU A 461 11.69 -20.03 -9.63
N ASP A 462 11.60 -21.26 -9.10
CA ASP A 462 10.33 -22.00 -9.05
C ASP A 462 9.28 -21.26 -8.23
N GLU A 463 9.66 -20.74 -7.06
CA GLU A 463 8.76 -20.02 -6.16
C GLU A 463 8.24 -18.72 -6.81
N VAL A 464 9.12 -17.97 -7.45
CA VAL A 464 8.76 -16.72 -8.14
C VAL A 464 7.82 -16.96 -9.33
N VAL A 465 8.11 -17.96 -10.14
CA VAL A 465 7.27 -18.33 -11.29
C VAL A 465 5.92 -18.87 -10.82
N ARG A 466 5.90 -19.74 -9.82
CA ARG A 466 4.68 -20.28 -9.22
C ARG A 466 3.77 -19.17 -8.71
N TYR A 467 4.33 -18.23 -7.97
CA TYR A 467 3.58 -17.08 -7.48
C TYR A 467 2.99 -16.24 -8.61
N TYR A 468 3.81 -15.91 -9.61
CA TYR A 468 3.34 -15.17 -10.79
C TYR A 468 2.17 -15.85 -11.49
N LEU A 469 2.29 -17.16 -11.76
CA LEU A 469 1.25 -17.92 -12.47
C LEU A 469 -0.04 -18.03 -11.65
N THR A 470 0.06 -18.16 -10.32
CA THR A 470 -1.10 -18.13 -9.42
C THR A 470 -1.83 -16.79 -9.53
N LYS A 471 -1.09 -15.67 -9.52
CA LYS A 471 -1.69 -14.33 -9.70
C LYS A 471 -2.32 -14.14 -11.08
N GLN A 472 -1.70 -14.65 -12.14
CA GLN A 472 -2.31 -14.62 -13.48
C GLN A 472 -3.59 -15.46 -13.53
N GLN A 473 -3.63 -16.61 -12.87
CA GLN A 473 -4.83 -17.44 -12.77
C GLN A 473 -5.97 -16.72 -12.01
N GLU A 474 -5.66 -16.02 -10.91
CA GLU A 474 -6.63 -15.21 -10.17
C GLU A 474 -7.19 -14.05 -11.01
N ALA A 475 -6.36 -13.44 -11.86
CA ALA A 475 -6.73 -12.34 -12.72
C ALA A 475 -7.54 -12.74 -13.97
N CYS A 476 -7.38 -14.00 -14.43
CA CYS A 476 -8.11 -14.55 -15.57
C CYS A 476 -9.47 -15.09 -15.10
N CYS A 477 -10.44 -14.19 -14.87
CA CYS A 477 -11.82 -14.59 -14.53
C CYS A 477 -12.40 -15.55 -15.58
N ASP A 478 -12.68 -16.79 -15.17
CA ASP A 478 -13.50 -17.86 -15.82
C ASP A 478 -13.17 -18.28 -17.27
N GLY A 479 -12.05 -17.89 -17.87
CA GLY A 479 -11.81 -18.20 -19.29
C GLY A 479 -10.58 -19.05 -19.58
N VAL A 480 -9.50 -18.93 -18.82
CA VAL A 480 -8.22 -19.59 -19.08
C VAL A 480 -7.72 -20.36 -17.86
N ARG A 481 -7.41 -21.63 -18.03
CA ARG A 481 -6.80 -22.45 -16.97
C ARG A 481 -5.28 -22.53 -17.17
N ILE A 482 -4.52 -22.06 -16.19
CA ILE A 482 -3.05 -22.16 -16.17
C ILE A 482 -2.66 -23.36 -15.32
N VAL A 483 -1.90 -24.30 -15.88
CA VAL A 483 -1.37 -25.47 -15.19
C VAL A 483 0.14 -25.36 -15.11
N TYR A 484 0.67 -25.39 -13.91
CA TYR A 484 2.11 -25.31 -13.67
C TYR A 484 2.65 -26.62 -13.11
N SER A 485 3.74 -27.11 -13.69
CA SER A 485 4.46 -28.29 -13.23
C SER A 485 5.97 -28.02 -13.15
N ALA A 486 6.53 -28.25 -11.98
CA ALA A 486 7.97 -28.21 -11.77
C ALA A 486 8.31 -29.40 -10.83
N PRO A 487 9.00 -30.44 -11.30
CA PRO A 487 9.44 -31.52 -10.45
C PRO A 487 10.45 -31.02 -9.42
N ALA A 488 10.59 -31.74 -8.30
CA ALA A 488 11.58 -31.43 -7.29
C ALA A 488 12.99 -31.44 -7.90
N GLY A 489 13.69 -30.33 -7.80
CA GLY A 489 15.02 -30.11 -8.34
C GLY A 489 15.79 -29.11 -7.50
N ASP A 490 17.08 -28.97 -7.75
CA ASP A 490 17.90 -27.95 -7.09
C ASP A 490 17.75 -26.58 -7.78
N TRP A 491 16.66 -25.89 -7.45
CA TRP A 491 16.35 -24.55 -7.97
C TRP A 491 17.30 -23.47 -7.44
N THR A 492 18.07 -23.77 -6.38
CA THR A 492 19.06 -22.84 -5.83
C THR A 492 20.34 -22.80 -6.64
N SER A 493 20.54 -23.78 -7.52
CA SER A 493 21.68 -23.81 -8.45
C SER A 493 21.52 -22.84 -9.63
N VAL A 494 20.34 -22.26 -9.85
CA VAL A 494 20.09 -21.33 -10.94
C VAL A 494 20.63 -19.95 -10.57
N PRO A 495 21.62 -19.40 -11.30
CA PRO A 495 22.14 -18.06 -11.00
C PRO A 495 21.07 -16.98 -11.17
N ASP A 496 21.08 -15.97 -10.31
CA ASP A 496 20.08 -14.90 -10.28
C ASP A 496 19.86 -14.21 -11.63
N GLY A 497 20.94 -13.93 -12.37
CA GLY A 497 20.86 -13.34 -13.70
C GLY A 497 20.17 -14.24 -14.72
N VAL A 498 20.34 -15.58 -14.59
CA VAL A 498 19.66 -16.58 -15.44
C VAL A 498 18.20 -16.69 -15.03
N ALA A 499 17.96 -16.80 -13.74
CA ALA A 499 16.62 -16.87 -13.15
C ALA A 499 15.74 -15.70 -13.62
N LEU A 500 16.31 -14.53 -13.68
CA LEU A 500 15.68 -13.31 -14.15
C LEU A 500 15.22 -13.39 -15.59
N GLU A 501 16.12 -13.72 -16.48
CA GLU A 501 15.81 -13.76 -17.90
C GLU A 501 14.77 -14.85 -18.20
N ILE A 502 14.82 -15.97 -17.47
CA ILE A 502 13.82 -17.03 -17.56
C ILE A 502 12.46 -16.54 -17.06
N TYR A 503 12.41 -15.88 -15.91
CA TYR A 503 11.18 -15.27 -15.39
C TYR A 503 10.55 -14.31 -16.40
N ARG A 504 11.37 -13.47 -17.04
CA ARG A 504 10.90 -12.53 -18.08
C ARG A 504 10.38 -13.25 -19.32
N ILE A 505 10.98 -14.37 -19.69
CA ILE A 505 10.49 -15.19 -20.80
C ILE A 505 9.14 -15.83 -20.44
N VAL A 506 8.96 -16.33 -19.21
CA VAL A 506 7.67 -16.85 -18.73
C VAL A 506 6.59 -15.76 -18.77
N GLN A 507 6.91 -14.56 -18.28
CA GLN A 507 5.96 -13.43 -18.30
C GLN A 507 5.50 -13.10 -19.72
N GLU A 508 6.42 -13.02 -20.66
CA GLU A 508 6.12 -12.69 -22.05
C GLU A 508 5.37 -13.82 -22.75
N ALA A 509 5.77 -15.07 -22.55
CA ALA A 509 5.12 -16.21 -23.18
C ALA A 509 3.67 -16.39 -22.68
N VAL A 510 3.47 -16.41 -21.36
CA VAL A 510 2.13 -16.55 -20.74
C VAL A 510 1.27 -15.33 -21.07
N GLY A 511 1.82 -14.13 -21.03
CA GLY A 511 1.12 -12.91 -21.41
C GLY A 511 0.66 -12.92 -22.87
N ASN A 512 1.47 -13.45 -23.79
CA ASN A 512 1.10 -13.62 -25.19
C ASN A 512 0.00 -14.64 -25.37
N SER A 513 0.06 -15.77 -24.66
CA SER A 513 -0.99 -16.80 -24.69
C SER A 513 -2.33 -16.24 -24.18
N ILE A 514 -2.33 -15.51 -23.06
CA ILE A 514 -3.56 -14.90 -22.52
C ILE A 514 -4.16 -13.85 -23.48
N LYS A 515 -3.30 -13.00 -24.07
CA LYS A 515 -3.80 -11.85 -24.85
C LYS A 515 -4.08 -12.13 -26.32
N HIS A 516 -3.41 -13.12 -26.90
CA HIS A 516 -3.33 -13.25 -28.36
C HIS A 516 -3.69 -14.62 -28.92
N SER A 517 -3.71 -15.68 -28.10
CA SER A 517 -3.95 -17.03 -28.62
C SER A 517 -5.43 -17.46 -28.54
N GLY A 518 -6.24 -16.81 -27.70
CA GLY A 518 -7.61 -17.27 -27.41
C GLY A 518 -7.64 -18.64 -26.70
N ALA A 519 -6.55 -19.01 -26.05
CA ALA A 519 -6.42 -20.29 -25.36
C ALA A 519 -7.38 -20.40 -24.16
N THR A 520 -7.86 -21.60 -23.92
CA THR A 520 -8.61 -21.97 -22.72
C THR A 520 -7.73 -22.70 -21.69
N LYS A 521 -6.54 -23.13 -22.10
CA LYS A 521 -5.56 -23.79 -21.24
C LYS A 521 -4.15 -23.40 -21.64
N ILE A 522 -3.34 -23.10 -20.62
CA ILE A 522 -1.90 -22.83 -20.75
C ILE A 522 -1.16 -23.78 -19.80
N ASP A 523 -0.28 -24.60 -20.34
CA ASP A 523 0.60 -25.50 -19.60
C ASP A 523 2.00 -24.86 -19.51
N VAL A 524 2.50 -24.70 -18.29
CA VAL A 524 3.86 -24.21 -18.03
C VAL A 524 4.63 -25.31 -17.29
N ALA A 525 5.71 -25.79 -17.85
CA ALA A 525 6.55 -26.79 -17.24
C ALA A 525 7.99 -26.29 -17.13
N MET A 526 8.60 -26.46 -15.96
CA MET A 526 10.04 -26.21 -15.76
C MET A 526 10.70 -27.42 -15.11
N SER A 527 11.94 -27.67 -15.49
CA SER A 527 12.75 -28.70 -14.84
C SER A 527 14.22 -28.32 -14.83
N VAL A 528 14.91 -28.72 -13.75
CA VAL A 528 16.37 -28.64 -13.62
C VAL A 528 16.91 -30.04 -13.47
N THR A 529 17.72 -30.49 -14.42
CA THR A 529 18.31 -31.84 -14.43
C THR A 529 19.72 -31.75 -14.97
N ASP A 530 20.68 -32.32 -14.26
CA ASP A 530 22.10 -32.45 -14.70
C ASP A 530 22.72 -31.12 -15.16
N GLY A 531 22.44 -30.01 -14.45
CA GLY A 531 23.01 -28.70 -14.82
C GLY A 531 22.33 -28.06 -16.04
N SER A 532 21.21 -28.60 -16.51
CA SER A 532 20.40 -28.03 -17.59
C SER A 532 19.03 -27.64 -17.08
N LEU A 533 18.58 -26.42 -17.41
CA LEU A 533 17.23 -25.96 -17.15
C LEU A 533 16.42 -25.97 -18.44
N THR A 534 15.27 -26.57 -18.38
CA THR A 534 14.27 -26.56 -19.45
C THR A 534 13.01 -25.84 -18.97
N LEU A 535 12.53 -24.89 -19.77
CA LEU A 535 11.22 -24.26 -19.62
C LEU A 535 10.39 -24.55 -20.87
N GLU A 536 9.17 -24.95 -20.66
CA GLU A 536 8.16 -25.13 -21.70
C GLU A 536 6.89 -24.35 -21.34
N VAL A 537 6.39 -23.57 -22.28
CA VAL A 537 5.09 -22.91 -22.20
C VAL A 537 4.31 -23.30 -23.44
N ALA A 538 3.19 -23.98 -23.24
CA ALA A 538 2.31 -24.45 -24.32
C ALA A 538 0.86 -23.95 -24.06
N ASP A 539 0.18 -23.54 -25.11
CA ASP A 539 -1.23 -23.19 -25.04
C ASP A 539 -2.04 -23.97 -26.09
N ASN A 540 -3.35 -24.07 -25.84
CA ASN A 540 -4.29 -24.73 -26.76
C ASN A 540 -5.06 -23.73 -27.64
N GLY A 541 -4.53 -22.54 -27.81
CA GLY A 541 -5.14 -21.50 -28.65
C GLY A 541 -4.75 -21.62 -30.12
N THR A 542 -5.04 -20.60 -30.89
CA THR A 542 -4.67 -20.54 -32.32
C THR A 542 -3.69 -19.39 -32.56
N TYR A 543 -2.49 -19.74 -32.99
CA TYR A 543 -1.49 -18.77 -33.39
C TYR A 543 -1.69 -18.35 -34.84
N SER A 544 -2.04 -17.09 -35.08
CA SER A 544 -2.10 -16.51 -36.43
C SER A 544 -0.87 -15.62 -36.65
N PRO A 545 0.06 -15.98 -37.54
CA PRO A 545 1.21 -15.12 -37.85
C PRO A 545 0.72 -13.93 -38.66
N SER A 546 0.25 -12.84 -37.97
CA SER A 546 0.07 -11.55 -38.63
C SER A 546 1.46 -11.02 -39.04
N GLY A 547 1.66 -10.70 -40.30
CA GLY A 547 2.92 -10.47 -41.02
C GLY A 547 3.89 -9.39 -40.51
N LYS A 548 3.80 -8.97 -39.23
CA LYS A 548 4.83 -8.23 -38.50
C LYS A 548 5.38 -9.16 -37.42
N ARG A 549 6.64 -9.59 -37.55
CA ARG A 549 7.38 -10.32 -36.51
C ARG A 549 7.18 -9.63 -35.19
N GLY A 550 6.41 -10.23 -34.28
CA GLY A 550 6.03 -9.64 -32.99
C GLY A 550 7.27 -9.28 -32.15
N ILE A 551 7.23 -8.11 -31.56
CA ILE A 551 8.32 -7.57 -30.71
C ILE A 551 8.63 -8.54 -29.57
N GLY A 552 7.61 -9.23 -29.02
CA GLY A 552 7.71 -10.18 -27.91
C GLY A 552 8.58 -11.41 -28.22
N LEU A 553 8.39 -12.05 -29.38
CA LEU A 553 9.19 -13.22 -29.78
C LEU A 553 10.66 -12.88 -29.95
N ASN A 554 10.97 -11.70 -30.50
CA ASN A 554 12.35 -11.23 -30.63
C ASN A 554 12.97 -10.88 -29.27
N SER A 555 12.17 -10.36 -28.35
CA SER A 555 12.58 -10.10 -26.98
C SER A 555 12.94 -11.40 -26.25
N MET A 556 12.06 -12.40 -26.30
CA MET A 556 12.32 -13.72 -25.68
C MET A 556 13.58 -14.40 -26.26
N ARG A 557 13.79 -14.35 -27.58
CA ARG A 557 15.02 -14.90 -28.20
C ARG A 557 16.28 -14.18 -27.75
N ARG A 558 16.24 -12.85 -27.64
CA ARG A 558 17.39 -12.07 -27.14
C ARG A 558 17.71 -12.40 -25.69
N ARG A 559 16.68 -12.57 -24.85
CA ARG A 559 16.82 -12.94 -23.45
C ARG A 559 17.38 -14.36 -23.30
N ALA A 560 16.89 -15.31 -24.08
CA ALA A 560 17.43 -16.66 -24.14
C ALA A 560 18.91 -16.67 -24.54
N ALA A 561 19.27 -15.91 -25.56
CA ALA A 561 20.67 -15.79 -26.00
C ALA A 561 21.56 -15.13 -24.94
N ALA A 562 21.06 -14.17 -24.18
CA ALA A 562 21.81 -13.49 -23.11
C ALA A 562 22.23 -14.45 -21.98
N VAL A 563 21.47 -15.53 -21.76
CA VAL A 563 21.80 -16.58 -20.77
C VAL A 563 22.42 -17.84 -21.42
N GLY A 564 22.86 -17.74 -22.66
CA GLY A 564 23.45 -18.88 -23.38
C GLY A 564 22.46 -20.00 -23.70
N GLY A 565 21.16 -19.72 -23.64
CA GLY A 565 20.09 -20.67 -23.90
C GLY A 565 19.59 -20.66 -25.34
N THR A 566 18.90 -21.72 -25.73
CA THR A 566 18.24 -21.87 -27.02
C THR A 566 16.74 -21.83 -26.83
N LEU A 567 16.05 -20.88 -27.50
CA LEU A 567 14.62 -20.78 -27.49
C LEU A 567 14.04 -21.18 -28.85
N THR A 568 13.20 -22.21 -28.84
CA THR A 568 12.40 -22.67 -29.99
C THR A 568 10.95 -22.32 -29.80
N VAL A 569 10.28 -21.98 -30.86
CA VAL A 569 8.84 -21.74 -30.90
C VAL A 569 8.27 -22.62 -31.99
N GLU A 570 7.43 -23.55 -31.60
CA GLU A 570 6.81 -24.55 -32.46
C GLU A 570 5.29 -24.31 -32.48
N THR A 571 4.65 -24.68 -33.56
CA THR A 571 3.19 -24.74 -33.67
C THR A 571 2.82 -26.17 -34.06
N ASP A 572 1.79 -26.71 -33.41
CA ASP A 572 1.28 -28.04 -33.75
C ASP A 572 0.34 -28.01 -34.97
N ALA A 573 -0.26 -29.15 -35.28
CA ALA A 573 -1.19 -29.30 -36.41
C ALA A 573 -2.51 -28.50 -36.27
N GLU A 574 -2.82 -28.05 -35.05
CA GLU A 574 -4.02 -27.24 -34.72
C GLU A 574 -3.64 -25.74 -34.54
N ASN A 575 -2.40 -25.37 -34.86
CA ASN A 575 -1.80 -24.04 -34.68
C ASN A 575 -1.67 -23.58 -33.21
N ALA A 576 -1.70 -24.48 -32.24
CA ALA A 576 -1.38 -24.19 -30.85
C ALA A 576 0.11 -23.88 -30.68
N MET A 577 0.45 -22.89 -29.86
CA MET A 577 1.84 -22.43 -29.72
C MET A 577 2.55 -23.16 -28.57
N ARG A 578 3.79 -23.55 -28.82
CA ARG A 578 4.69 -24.14 -27.83
C ARG A 578 6.02 -23.40 -27.85
N VAL A 579 6.39 -22.80 -26.75
CA VAL A 579 7.68 -22.15 -26.53
C VAL A 579 8.54 -23.04 -25.65
N VAL A 580 9.70 -23.43 -26.13
CA VAL A 580 10.66 -24.25 -25.38
C VAL A 580 11.97 -23.52 -25.25
N LEU A 581 12.47 -23.38 -24.02
CA LEU A 581 13.78 -22.81 -23.70
C LEU A 581 14.64 -23.88 -23.03
N ASN A 582 15.84 -24.03 -23.49
CA ASN A 582 16.88 -24.85 -22.86
C ASN A 582 18.09 -23.98 -22.51
N VAL A 583 18.53 -24.03 -21.26
CA VAL A 583 19.66 -23.27 -20.74
C VAL A 583 20.61 -24.20 -20.00
N ASN A 584 21.88 -24.13 -20.29
CA ASN A 584 22.88 -24.83 -19.50
C ASN A 584 23.28 -23.94 -18.30
N ILE A 585 23.02 -24.40 -17.08
CA ILE A 585 23.34 -23.71 -15.83
C ILE A 585 24.51 -24.32 -15.07
N GLY A 586 25.08 -25.39 -15.61
CA GLY A 586 26.21 -26.10 -15.03
C GLY A 586 27.55 -25.51 -15.52
N LYS A 587 27.94 -24.38 -14.89
CA LYS A 587 29.35 -23.95 -14.87
C LYS A 587 29.67 -23.15 -13.62
#